data_49e39d9c3fee75f8c1739edf7b023e2b
#
_entry.id   49e39d9c3fee75f8c1739edf7b023e2b
#
_cell.length_a   1.000
_cell.length_b   1.000
_cell.length_c   1.000
_cell.angle_alpha   90.00
_cell.angle_beta   90.00
_cell.angle_gamma   90.00
#
_symmetry.space_group_name_H-M   'P 1'
#
loop_
_entity.id
_entity.type
_entity.pdbx_description
1 polymer ?
#
loop_
_entity_poly.entity_id
_entity_poly.type
_entity_poly.pdbx_seq_one_letter_code
_entity_poly.pdbx_strand_id
1 'polypeptide(L)'
;MKFKDFISGDDTLNVIQDILKQNNYTFIVKKNKIIVSASDRFGTLQNIVKLFSQLNAVYNPEGSGSSLGRVEIKSPQKKTFYIFAKPVSGSGLTVNRGNQFEIDFSKALESYINGDSVDKKYLDAIEEIESISKKDGFYLNSISNDGALNQKRPFVFTSDGIVCGSKDFDIGKTVTDITLTYSNSKTEYKKYLSLKFGSSVTFANIGVSKYLKSSEIQEGEIKNSHGKALLNMFCIDEKMFCDAFNSYTERTERVRKAKKIQVDVTDKLKTSREFSDFIKSVIGYGYILVHKIGSNIQCLDMTESVLDKLVKVKKAVVLYPSGDAKRVDILVELNGLKLKFNFRNKSGGIYPSHLLADYSFI
;
A
#
# COMPACT_ATOMS: atom_id res chain seq x y z
N MET A 1 39.77 -21.49 -18.03
CA MET A 1 39.79 -20.79 -16.74
C MET A 1 38.42 -21.03 -16.11
N LYS A 2 38.30 -21.77 -15.01
CA LYS A 2 36.98 -22.07 -14.43
C LYS A 2 36.50 -20.85 -13.65
N PHE A 3 35.33 -20.36 -13.97
CA PHE A 3 34.67 -19.18 -13.36
C PHE A 3 34.62 -19.18 -11.82
N LYS A 4 34.82 -20.36 -11.19
CA LYS A 4 34.82 -20.54 -9.73
C LYS A 4 36.03 -19.90 -9.03
N ASP A 5 37.10 -19.58 -9.73
CA ASP A 5 38.36 -19.15 -9.13
C ASP A 5 38.46 -17.62 -8.98
N PHE A 6 37.42 -16.88 -9.44
CA PHE A 6 37.46 -15.40 -9.54
C PHE A 6 36.63 -14.67 -8.47
N ILE A 7 35.90 -15.39 -7.60
CA ILE A 7 34.97 -14.72 -6.67
C ILE A 7 35.49 -14.81 -5.24
N SER A 8 36.33 -13.87 -4.85
CA SER A 8 36.56 -13.58 -3.44
C SER A 8 35.38 -12.74 -2.92
N GLY A 9 34.71 -13.24 -1.93
CA GLY A 9 33.75 -12.67 -0.98
C GLY A 9 32.73 -11.63 -1.44
N ASP A 10 33.06 -10.39 -1.59
CA ASP A 10 32.10 -9.29 -1.85
C ASP A 10 31.85 -9.02 -3.34
N ASP A 11 32.57 -9.69 -4.24
CA ASP A 11 32.52 -9.43 -5.70
C ASP A 11 31.35 -10.08 -6.43
N THR A 12 30.61 -11.01 -5.82
CA THR A 12 29.51 -11.72 -6.49
C THR A 12 28.46 -10.76 -7.05
N LEU A 13 28.12 -9.69 -6.33
CA LEU A 13 27.16 -8.71 -6.81
C LEU A 13 27.68 -7.94 -8.03
N ASN A 14 28.94 -7.58 -8.05
CA ASN A 14 29.58 -6.88 -9.15
C ASN A 14 29.62 -7.77 -10.39
N VAL A 15 30.00 -9.04 -10.23
CA VAL A 15 29.96 -10.03 -11.32
C VAL A 15 28.58 -10.18 -11.91
N ILE A 16 27.52 -10.27 -11.07
CA ILE A 16 26.14 -10.33 -11.53
C ILE A 16 25.78 -9.08 -12.33
N GLN A 17 26.13 -7.90 -11.84
CA GLN A 17 25.85 -6.63 -12.51
C GLN A 17 26.55 -6.53 -13.85
N ASP A 18 27.82 -6.93 -13.92
CA ASP A 18 28.63 -6.85 -15.16
C ASP A 18 28.09 -7.83 -16.22
N ILE A 19 27.73 -9.04 -15.84
CA ILE A 19 27.10 -9.99 -16.76
C ILE A 19 25.76 -9.45 -17.29
N LEU A 20 24.94 -8.84 -16.41
CA LEU A 20 23.67 -8.24 -16.86
C LEU A 20 23.89 -7.06 -17.80
N LYS A 21 24.89 -6.19 -17.54
CA LYS A 21 25.27 -5.09 -18.43
C LYS A 21 25.76 -5.58 -19.80
N GLN A 22 26.66 -6.58 -19.81
CA GLN A 22 27.19 -7.18 -21.05
C GLN A 22 26.09 -7.79 -21.91
N ASN A 23 24.98 -8.24 -21.31
CA ASN A 23 23.83 -8.78 -22.00
C ASN A 23 22.70 -7.76 -22.20
N ASN A 24 23.02 -6.46 -22.11
CA ASN A 24 22.12 -5.33 -22.37
C ASN A 24 20.85 -5.29 -21.50
N TYR A 25 20.91 -5.83 -20.30
CA TYR A 25 19.80 -5.70 -19.35
C TYR A 25 19.84 -4.34 -18.64
N THR A 26 18.71 -3.65 -18.65
CA THR A 26 18.50 -2.47 -17.80
C THR A 26 18.03 -2.92 -16.43
N PHE A 27 18.71 -2.52 -15.37
CA PHE A 27 18.38 -2.96 -14.00
C PHE A 27 18.73 -1.90 -12.94
N ILE A 28 18.12 -2.09 -11.76
CA ILE A 28 18.46 -1.35 -10.54
C ILE A 28 18.83 -2.33 -9.43
N VAL A 29 19.74 -1.91 -8.54
CA VAL A 29 20.21 -2.72 -7.40
C VAL A 29 19.71 -2.13 -6.09
N LYS A 30 19.15 -2.97 -5.22
CA LYS A 30 18.71 -2.62 -3.86
C LYS A 30 19.24 -3.68 -2.88
N LYS A 31 20.38 -3.43 -2.27
CA LYS A 31 21.08 -4.41 -1.39
C LYS A 31 21.41 -5.70 -2.16
N ASN A 32 20.80 -6.83 -1.78
CA ASN A 32 20.94 -8.13 -2.45
C ASN A 32 19.83 -8.41 -3.48
N LYS A 33 19.04 -7.41 -3.86
CA LYS A 33 17.96 -7.54 -4.85
C LYS A 33 18.31 -6.75 -6.10
N ILE A 34 18.19 -7.39 -7.26
CA ILE A 34 18.38 -6.80 -8.56
C ILE A 34 17.04 -6.85 -9.29
N ILE A 35 16.60 -5.74 -9.83
CA ILE A 35 15.33 -5.62 -10.54
C ILE A 35 15.65 -5.30 -11.99
N VAL A 36 15.39 -6.26 -12.88
CA VAL A 36 15.59 -6.13 -14.33
C VAL A 36 14.29 -5.66 -14.97
N SER A 37 14.39 -4.72 -15.89
CA SER A 37 13.27 -4.24 -16.70
C SER A 37 13.04 -5.17 -17.89
N ALA A 38 11.81 -5.67 -18.07
CA ALA A 38 11.49 -6.63 -19.13
C ALA A 38 10.03 -6.53 -19.58
N SER A 39 9.79 -6.58 -20.89
CA SER A 39 8.45 -6.71 -21.48
C SER A 39 7.90 -8.13 -21.27
N ASP A 40 8.69 -9.14 -21.62
CA ASP A 40 8.44 -10.53 -21.26
C ASP A 40 9.20 -10.89 -19.98
N ARG A 41 8.52 -10.81 -18.85
CA ARG A 41 9.14 -11.04 -17.53
C ARG A 41 9.51 -12.49 -17.31
N PHE A 42 8.68 -13.43 -17.76
CA PHE A 42 8.93 -14.85 -17.53
C PHE A 42 10.09 -15.33 -18.42
N GLY A 43 10.04 -15.04 -19.72
CA GLY A 43 11.14 -15.36 -20.64
C GLY A 43 12.46 -14.72 -20.20
N THR A 44 12.42 -13.48 -19.72
CA THR A 44 13.61 -12.81 -19.14
C THR A 44 14.17 -13.56 -17.95
N LEU A 45 13.34 -14.00 -16.98
CA LEU A 45 13.84 -14.77 -15.86
C LEU A 45 14.42 -16.13 -16.28
N GLN A 46 13.80 -16.80 -17.25
CA GLN A 46 14.34 -18.06 -17.81
C GLN A 46 15.70 -17.84 -18.51
N ASN A 47 15.84 -16.76 -19.26
CA ASN A 47 17.11 -16.40 -19.90
C ASN A 47 18.18 -16.06 -18.86
N ILE A 48 17.83 -15.36 -17.78
CA ILE A 48 18.73 -15.05 -16.67
C ILE A 48 19.20 -16.32 -15.98
N VAL A 49 18.32 -17.32 -15.75
CA VAL A 49 18.75 -18.62 -15.20
C VAL A 49 19.80 -19.27 -16.10
N LYS A 50 19.58 -19.30 -17.41
CA LYS A 50 20.56 -19.86 -18.36
C LYS A 50 21.87 -19.07 -18.34
N LEU A 51 21.80 -17.75 -18.32
CA LEU A 51 22.94 -16.85 -18.31
C LEU A 51 23.82 -17.06 -17.07
N PHE A 52 23.21 -17.31 -15.91
CA PHE A 52 23.90 -17.54 -14.65
C PHE A 52 23.97 -19.03 -14.24
N SER A 53 23.84 -19.93 -15.18
CA SER A 53 23.90 -21.39 -14.91
C SER A 53 25.20 -21.81 -14.22
N GLN A 54 26.33 -21.19 -14.58
CA GLN A 54 27.63 -21.45 -13.95
C GLN A 54 27.71 -20.97 -12.48
N LEU A 55 26.82 -20.07 -12.07
CA LEU A 55 26.67 -19.58 -10.68
C LEU A 55 25.57 -20.32 -9.92
N ASN A 56 25.12 -21.47 -10.43
CA ASN A 56 24.03 -22.26 -9.85
C ASN A 56 22.75 -21.43 -9.63
N ALA A 57 22.40 -20.58 -10.60
CA ALA A 57 21.17 -19.82 -10.56
C ALA A 57 19.95 -20.74 -10.64
N VAL A 58 18.99 -20.52 -9.73
CA VAL A 58 17.76 -21.32 -9.66
C VAL A 58 16.55 -20.39 -9.81
N TYR A 59 15.60 -20.79 -10.67
CA TYR A 59 14.31 -20.13 -10.73
C TYR A 59 13.42 -20.60 -9.58
N ASN A 60 12.96 -19.64 -8.78
CA ASN A 60 11.98 -19.88 -7.72
C ASN A 60 10.64 -19.23 -8.10
N PRO A 61 9.59 -20.04 -8.39
CA PRO A 61 8.27 -19.51 -8.74
C PRO A 61 7.56 -18.85 -7.55
N GLU A 62 7.98 -19.15 -6.31
CA GLU A 62 7.43 -18.58 -5.10
C GLU A 62 8.25 -17.37 -4.66
N GLY A 63 7.92 -16.21 -5.15
CA GLY A 63 8.64 -15.00 -4.77
C GLY A 63 7.73 -13.95 -4.14
N SER A 64 8.10 -13.42 -2.97
CA SER A 64 7.55 -12.17 -2.47
C SER A 64 7.95 -11.02 -3.40
N GLY A 65 6.99 -10.29 -3.97
CA GLY A 65 7.24 -9.08 -4.77
C GLY A 65 7.20 -9.27 -6.29
N SER A 66 7.03 -10.49 -6.81
CA SER A 66 6.79 -10.74 -8.23
C SER A 66 5.72 -11.80 -8.42
N SER A 67 4.79 -11.56 -9.35
CA SER A 67 3.78 -12.56 -9.75
C SER A 67 4.37 -13.75 -10.50
N LEU A 68 5.63 -13.65 -10.93
CA LEU A 68 6.29 -14.61 -11.81
C LEU A 68 7.50 -15.30 -11.16
N GLY A 69 7.72 -15.09 -9.85
CA GLY A 69 8.88 -15.65 -9.17
C GLY A 69 10.14 -14.78 -9.25
N ARG A 70 11.28 -15.39 -9.00
CA ARG A 70 12.61 -14.75 -8.98
C ARG A 70 13.68 -15.76 -9.37
N VAL A 71 14.84 -15.24 -9.75
CA VAL A 71 16.07 -16.04 -9.85
C VAL A 71 16.88 -15.85 -8.57
N GLU A 72 17.37 -16.94 -8.00
CA GLU A 72 18.21 -16.95 -6.82
C GLU A 72 19.62 -17.39 -7.21
N ILE A 73 20.61 -16.62 -6.77
CA ILE A 73 22.04 -16.94 -6.96
C ILE A 73 22.68 -16.93 -5.57
N LYS A 74 23.29 -18.06 -5.19
CA LYS A 74 24.00 -18.20 -3.91
C LYS A 74 25.49 -17.96 -4.11
N SER A 75 26.06 -17.00 -3.38
CA SER A 75 27.51 -16.79 -3.37
C SER A 75 28.23 -17.91 -2.61
N PRO A 76 29.55 -18.07 -2.80
CA PRO A 76 30.38 -19.00 -2.00
C PRO A 76 30.25 -18.77 -0.50
N GLN A 77 30.04 -17.52 -0.04
CA GLN A 77 29.84 -17.16 1.37
C GLN A 77 28.41 -17.37 1.85
N LYS A 78 27.58 -18.15 1.13
CA LYS A 78 26.19 -18.44 1.45
C LYS A 78 25.24 -17.25 1.44
N LYS A 79 25.65 -16.09 0.92
CA LYS A 79 24.76 -14.94 0.69
C LYS A 79 23.91 -15.20 -0.55
N THR A 80 22.59 -14.94 -0.47
CA THR A 80 21.69 -15.12 -1.62
C THR A 80 21.36 -13.78 -2.26
N PHE A 81 21.52 -13.71 -3.56
CA PHE A 81 21.10 -12.60 -4.41
C PHE A 81 19.82 -12.97 -5.16
N TYR A 82 18.92 -12.03 -5.28
CA TYR A 82 17.61 -12.22 -5.88
C TYR A 82 17.46 -11.32 -7.11
N ILE A 83 17.13 -11.92 -8.26
CA ILE A 83 16.84 -11.16 -9.48
C ILE A 83 15.34 -11.27 -9.79
N PHE A 84 14.70 -10.12 -9.93
CA PHE A 84 13.28 -9.99 -10.27
C PHE A 84 13.15 -9.33 -11.63
N ALA A 85 12.22 -9.79 -12.45
CA ALA A 85 11.83 -9.09 -13.66
C ALA A 85 10.57 -8.25 -13.40
N LYS A 86 10.61 -6.96 -13.75
CA LYS A 86 9.45 -6.07 -13.72
C LYS A 86 9.11 -5.60 -15.13
N PRO A 87 7.82 -5.28 -15.41
CA PRO A 87 7.49 -4.67 -16.68
C PRO A 87 8.33 -3.42 -16.89
N VAL A 88 8.74 -3.17 -18.13
CA VAL A 88 9.15 -1.84 -18.55
C VAL A 88 7.89 -0.98 -18.42
N SER A 89 7.67 -0.42 -17.25
CA SER A 89 6.74 0.69 -17.14
C SER A 89 7.37 1.81 -17.95
N GLY A 90 6.63 2.36 -18.89
CA GLY A 90 7.08 3.49 -19.68
C GLY A 90 7.70 4.53 -18.75
N SER A 91 8.98 4.84 -18.96
CA SER A 91 9.86 5.57 -18.06
C SER A 91 10.22 4.79 -16.76
N GLY A 92 11.25 3.93 -16.81
CA GLY A 92 11.84 3.24 -15.65
C GLY A 92 12.49 4.15 -14.61
N LEU A 93 12.12 5.42 -14.56
CA LEU A 93 12.56 6.47 -13.66
C LEU A 93 11.40 7.39 -13.25
N THR A 94 10.14 7.01 -13.45
CA THR A 94 9.07 7.80 -12.85
C THR A 94 9.15 7.63 -11.35
N VAL A 95 9.67 8.65 -10.70
CA VAL A 95 9.36 8.97 -9.31
C VAL A 95 7.86 8.68 -9.14
N ASN A 96 7.50 7.85 -8.18
CA ASN A 96 6.10 7.61 -7.87
C ASN A 96 5.42 8.97 -7.78
N ARG A 97 4.37 9.21 -8.58
CA ARG A 97 3.71 10.53 -8.66
C ARG A 97 3.24 11.05 -7.30
N GLY A 98 2.91 10.13 -6.37
CA GLY A 98 2.65 10.48 -4.98
C GLY A 98 3.89 11.06 -4.30
N ASN A 99 5.03 10.38 -4.38
CA ASN A 99 6.29 10.88 -3.80
C ASN A 99 6.71 12.20 -4.44
N GLN A 100 6.47 12.38 -5.76
CA GLN A 100 6.75 13.67 -6.41
C GLN A 100 5.87 14.78 -5.86
N PHE A 101 4.58 14.49 -5.64
CA PHE A 101 3.67 15.45 -5.03
C PHE A 101 4.11 15.84 -3.61
N GLU A 102 4.55 14.87 -2.80
CA GLU A 102 5.08 15.13 -1.46
C GLU A 102 6.31 16.07 -1.50
N ILE A 103 7.26 15.80 -2.42
CA ILE A 103 8.45 16.63 -2.62
C ILE A 103 8.08 18.05 -3.08
N ASP A 104 7.20 18.15 -4.08
CA ASP A 104 6.82 19.45 -4.66
C ASP A 104 6.05 20.30 -3.65
N PHE A 105 5.15 19.67 -2.87
CA PHE A 105 4.37 20.35 -1.86
C PHE A 105 5.22 20.80 -0.67
N SER A 106 6.19 19.98 -0.25
CA SER A 106 7.17 20.35 0.77
C SER A 106 8.00 21.58 0.36
N LYS A 107 8.51 21.59 -0.86
CA LYS A 107 9.24 22.75 -1.39
C LYS A 107 8.37 24.01 -1.44
N ALA A 108 7.09 23.88 -1.83
CA ALA A 108 6.17 25.00 -1.86
C ALA A 108 5.93 25.58 -0.46
N LEU A 109 5.80 24.71 0.56
CA LEU A 109 5.70 25.13 1.97
C LEU A 109 6.98 25.83 2.47
N GLU A 110 8.16 25.31 2.12
CA GLU A 110 9.45 25.93 2.45
C GLU A 110 9.55 27.35 1.83
N SER A 111 9.23 27.48 0.54
CA SER A 111 9.20 28.78 -0.15
C SER A 111 8.22 29.75 0.50
N TYR A 112 7.02 29.27 0.87
CA TYR A 112 6.02 30.09 1.56
C TYR A 112 6.53 30.61 2.90
N ILE A 113 7.17 29.77 3.72
CA ILE A 113 7.76 30.15 5.01
C ILE A 113 8.87 31.20 4.82
N ASN A 114 9.68 31.08 3.77
CA ASN A 114 10.77 31.98 3.48
C ASN A 114 10.31 33.31 2.82
N GLY A 115 9.02 33.43 2.45
CA GLY A 115 8.50 34.60 1.72
C GLY A 115 8.86 34.61 0.24
N ASP A 116 9.27 33.47 -0.31
CA ASP A 116 9.57 33.30 -1.73
C ASP A 116 8.29 33.12 -2.56
N SER A 117 8.41 33.26 -3.87
CA SER A 117 7.29 33.03 -4.80
C SER A 117 6.89 31.55 -4.81
N VAL A 118 5.58 31.28 -4.67
CA VAL A 118 4.98 29.94 -4.70
C VAL A 118 4.04 29.83 -5.90
N ASP A 119 4.08 28.68 -6.61
CA ASP A 119 3.12 28.37 -7.68
C ASP A 119 1.67 28.48 -7.13
N LYS A 120 0.80 29.21 -7.82
CA LYS A 120 -0.56 29.52 -7.39
C LYS A 120 -1.36 28.29 -6.94
N LYS A 121 -1.23 27.16 -7.65
CA LYS A 121 -1.93 25.91 -7.29
C LYS A 121 -1.58 25.38 -5.91
N TYR A 122 -0.34 25.60 -5.44
CA TYR A 122 0.10 25.22 -4.10
C TYR A 122 -0.21 26.31 -3.09
N LEU A 123 -0.12 27.59 -3.50
CA LEU A 123 -0.42 28.73 -2.65
C LEU A 123 -1.85 28.66 -2.13
N ASP A 124 -2.84 28.47 -3.02
CA ASP A 124 -4.24 28.37 -2.63
C ASP A 124 -4.46 27.25 -1.57
N ALA A 125 -3.80 26.10 -1.73
CA ALA A 125 -3.88 25.00 -0.77
C ALA A 125 -3.17 25.31 0.55
N ILE A 126 -2.04 26.01 0.52
CA ILE A 126 -1.29 26.43 1.71
C ILE A 126 -2.09 27.46 2.51
N GLU A 127 -2.71 28.43 1.83
CA GLU A 127 -3.60 29.42 2.48
C GLU A 127 -4.83 28.76 3.13
N GLU A 128 -5.41 27.73 2.48
CA GLU A 128 -6.48 26.93 3.08
C GLU A 128 -6.00 26.20 4.33
N ILE A 129 -4.82 25.56 4.28
CA ILE A 129 -4.20 24.89 5.45
C ILE A 129 -3.92 25.90 6.56
N GLU A 130 -3.40 27.08 6.24
CA GLU A 130 -3.18 28.15 7.20
C GLU A 130 -4.50 28.57 7.87
N SER A 131 -5.58 28.77 7.09
CA SER A 131 -6.88 29.14 7.64
C SER A 131 -7.45 28.11 8.62
N ILE A 132 -7.18 26.81 8.37
CA ILE A 132 -7.61 25.69 9.22
C ILE A 132 -6.73 25.57 10.48
N SER A 133 -5.44 25.84 10.34
CA SER A 133 -4.41 25.43 11.31
C SER A 133 -3.99 26.55 12.25
N LYS A 134 -3.93 27.78 11.76
CA LYS A 134 -3.33 28.92 12.46
C LYS A 134 -4.17 29.34 13.67
N LYS A 135 -3.48 29.52 14.80
CA LYS A 135 -4.02 30.16 16.00
C LYS A 135 -3.52 31.60 16.07
N ASP A 136 -4.31 32.47 16.67
CA ASP A 136 -3.93 33.88 16.86
C ASP A 136 -2.57 34.01 17.56
N GLY A 137 -1.71 34.82 17.00
CA GLY A 137 -0.37 35.07 17.53
C GLY A 137 0.67 33.96 17.28
N PHE A 138 0.32 32.94 16.46
CA PHE A 138 1.27 31.92 16.00
C PHE A 138 1.55 32.06 14.51
N TYR A 139 2.75 31.67 14.10
CA TYR A 139 3.21 31.71 12.73
C TYR A 139 3.77 30.33 12.33
N LEU A 140 3.55 29.93 11.10
CA LEU A 140 4.19 28.75 10.53
C LEU A 140 5.70 29.01 10.45
N ASN A 141 6.47 28.28 11.24
CA ASN A 141 7.90 28.53 11.41
C ASN A 141 8.76 27.52 10.66
N SER A 142 8.36 26.26 10.64
CA SER A 142 9.13 25.21 9.98
C SER A 142 8.25 24.02 9.60
N ILE A 143 8.80 23.19 8.73
CA ILE A 143 8.22 21.89 8.37
C ILE A 143 9.23 20.78 8.61
N SER A 144 8.73 19.54 8.80
CA SER A 144 9.52 18.33 8.72
C SER A 144 8.84 17.28 7.82
N ASN A 145 9.67 16.59 7.01
CA ASN A 145 9.20 15.53 6.12
C ASN A 145 9.25 14.20 6.86
N ASP A 146 8.10 13.72 7.34
CA ASP A 146 7.99 12.57 8.23
C ASP A 146 7.43 11.31 7.55
N GLY A 147 7.13 11.36 6.25
CA GLY A 147 6.54 10.23 5.52
C GLY A 147 7.35 8.93 5.58
N ALA A 148 8.69 9.02 5.75
CA ALA A 148 9.54 7.86 5.96
C ALA A 148 9.40 7.23 7.35
N LEU A 149 8.83 7.95 8.31
CA LEU A 149 8.62 7.55 9.71
C LEU A 149 7.22 6.99 9.95
N ASN A 150 6.35 6.99 8.93
CA ASN A 150 4.99 6.49 9.03
C ASN A 150 4.96 5.09 9.64
N GLN A 151 4.23 4.97 10.74
CA GLN A 151 4.15 3.74 11.50
C GLN A 151 3.18 2.76 10.82
N LYS A 152 3.54 1.47 10.84
CA LYS A 152 2.62 0.42 10.43
C LYS A 152 1.46 0.35 11.41
N ARG A 153 0.25 0.26 10.89
CA ARG A 153 -0.98 0.07 11.66
C ARG A 153 -1.53 -1.34 11.39
N PRO A 154 -1.07 -2.37 12.13
CA PRO A 154 -1.59 -3.73 11.98
C PRO A 154 -2.99 -3.85 12.55
N PHE A 155 -3.68 -4.96 12.25
CA PHE A 155 -4.88 -5.34 12.98
C PHE A 155 -4.58 -5.57 14.46
N VAL A 156 -5.41 -5.01 15.31
CA VAL A 156 -5.45 -5.26 16.75
C VAL A 156 -6.81 -5.87 17.07
N PHE A 157 -6.80 -7.11 17.54
CA PHE A 157 -7.99 -7.84 17.97
C PHE A 157 -8.19 -7.58 19.47
N THR A 158 -9.35 -7.07 19.84
CA THR A 158 -9.71 -6.73 21.21
C THR A 158 -10.98 -7.48 21.60
N SER A 159 -11.39 -7.42 22.88
CA SER A 159 -12.68 -7.96 23.34
C SER A 159 -13.88 -7.32 22.63
N ASP A 160 -13.72 -6.09 22.16
CA ASP A 160 -14.82 -5.29 21.60
C ASP A 160 -14.79 -5.27 20.06
N GLY A 161 -13.85 -6.00 19.42
CA GLY A 161 -13.74 -6.10 17.97
C GLY A 161 -12.32 -5.95 17.40
N ILE A 162 -12.24 -5.47 16.18
CA ILE A 162 -11.00 -5.34 15.41
C ILE A 162 -10.78 -3.87 15.08
N VAL A 163 -9.58 -3.36 15.34
CA VAL A 163 -9.18 -2.01 14.96
C VAL A 163 -7.85 -2.03 14.20
N CYS A 164 -7.52 -0.92 13.53
CA CYS A 164 -6.28 -0.73 12.80
C CYS A 164 -5.32 0.11 13.64
N GLY A 165 -4.25 -0.51 14.14
CA GLY A 165 -3.22 0.16 14.95
C GLY A 165 -3.55 0.25 16.43
N SER A 166 -4.51 1.08 16.82
CA SER A 166 -4.94 1.23 18.21
C SER A 166 -6.41 1.64 18.29
N LYS A 167 -6.97 1.65 19.52
CA LYS A 167 -8.31 2.19 19.79
C LYS A 167 -8.34 3.72 19.87
N ASP A 168 -7.18 4.35 19.93
CA ASP A 168 -7.07 5.79 19.77
C ASP A 168 -7.16 6.13 18.29
N PHE A 169 -8.19 6.85 17.93
CA PHE A 169 -8.45 7.24 16.54
C PHE A 169 -7.75 8.55 16.16
N ASP A 170 -7.07 9.22 17.08
CA ASP A 170 -6.13 10.29 16.77
C ASP A 170 -4.83 9.68 16.22
N ILE A 171 -4.74 9.65 14.90
CA ILE A 171 -3.62 9.04 14.18
C ILE A 171 -2.77 10.06 13.43
N GLY A 172 -2.99 11.36 13.63
CA GLY A 172 -2.33 12.40 12.87
C GLY A 172 -0.82 12.24 12.83
N LYS A 173 -0.19 12.05 13.99
CA LYS A 173 1.26 11.81 14.10
C LYS A 173 1.71 10.52 13.40
N THR A 174 0.82 9.52 13.32
CA THR A 174 1.15 8.20 12.75
C THR A 174 1.10 8.20 11.22
N VAL A 175 0.22 9.01 10.62
CA VAL A 175 -0.02 9.03 9.16
C VAL A 175 0.54 10.27 8.47
N THR A 176 1.25 11.11 9.20
CA THR A 176 1.80 12.35 8.66
C THR A 176 2.86 12.10 7.60
N ASP A 177 2.75 12.81 6.51
CA ASP A 177 3.79 12.90 5.46
C ASP A 177 4.63 14.17 5.68
N ILE A 178 3.99 15.27 6.13
CA ILE A 178 4.63 16.53 6.51
C ILE A 178 4.07 17.01 7.84
N THR A 179 4.93 17.37 8.77
CA THR A 179 4.56 18.03 10.03
C THR A 179 4.83 19.53 9.93
N LEU A 180 3.81 20.34 10.17
CA LEU A 180 3.90 21.79 10.29
C LEU A 180 4.17 22.17 11.75
N THR A 181 5.13 23.04 12.00
CA THR A 181 5.40 23.60 13.33
C THR A 181 5.05 25.08 13.34
N TYR A 182 4.07 25.43 14.17
CA TYR A 182 3.66 26.79 14.45
C TYR A 182 4.25 27.23 15.78
N SER A 183 4.83 28.43 15.82
CA SER A 183 5.43 28.97 17.04
C SER A 183 5.07 30.43 17.26
N ASN A 184 5.14 30.83 18.52
CA ASN A 184 5.21 32.20 18.96
C ASN A 184 6.47 32.36 19.86
N SER A 185 6.62 33.52 20.50
CA SER A 185 7.79 33.79 21.37
C SER A 185 7.92 32.85 22.59
N LYS A 186 6.89 32.06 22.93
CA LYS A 186 6.84 31.28 24.20
C LYS A 186 6.60 29.78 23.98
N THR A 187 5.84 29.41 22.96
CA THR A 187 5.36 28.03 22.78
C THR A 187 5.29 27.64 21.31
N GLU A 188 5.20 26.35 21.07
CA GLU A 188 4.95 25.78 19.75
C GLU A 188 3.82 24.74 19.79
N TYR A 189 3.19 24.51 18.63
CA TYR A 189 2.32 23.37 18.40
C TYR A 189 2.49 22.81 16.98
N LYS A 190 2.06 21.58 16.77
CA LYS A 190 2.22 20.85 15.52
C LYS A 190 0.88 20.56 14.86
N LYS A 191 0.87 20.57 13.53
CA LYS A 191 -0.20 20.08 12.69
C LYS A 191 0.38 19.06 11.72
N TYR A 192 -0.39 18.03 11.41
CA TYR A 192 0.03 16.89 10.62
C TYR A 192 -0.70 16.90 9.28
N LEU A 193 0.06 16.74 8.18
CA LEU A 193 -0.50 16.65 6.84
C LEU A 193 -0.34 15.22 6.32
N SER A 194 -1.43 14.63 5.83
CA SER A 194 -1.37 13.40 5.05
C SER A 194 -1.64 13.70 3.59
N LEU A 195 -0.63 13.51 2.73
CA LEU A 195 -0.69 13.86 1.32
C LEU A 195 -1.14 12.66 0.49
N LYS A 196 -2.09 12.89 -0.40
CA LYS A 196 -2.62 11.85 -1.29
C LYS A 196 -2.67 12.37 -2.73
N PHE A 197 -2.35 11.47 -3.67
CA PHE A 197 -2.34 11.79 -5.10
C PHE A 197 -3.11 10.76 -5.91
N GLY A 198 -3.99 11.24 -6.80
CA GLY A 198 -4.76 10.41 -7.72
C GLY A 198 -6.23 10.30 -7.38
N SER A 199 -7.01 9.69 -8.27
CA SER A 199 -8.47 9.55 -8.13
C SER A 199 -8.91 8.48 -7.13
N SER A 200 -8.01 7.56 -6.78
CA SER A 200 -8.24 6.48 -5.81
C SER A 200 -6.96 6.25 -5.03
N VAL A 201 -7.00 6.45 -3.76
CA VAL A 201 -5.84 6.38 -2.86
C VAL A 201 -6.10 5.47 -1.67
N THR A 202 -5.04 4.95 -1.09
CA THR A 202 -5.13 3.94 -0.03
C THR A 202 -4.95 4.59 1.34
N PHE A 203 -5.94 4.44 2.24
CA PHE A 203 -5.82 4.79 3.65
C PHE A 203 -5.03 3.75 4.44
N ALA A 204 -5.26 2.47 4.14
CA ALA A 204 -4.61 1.39 4.88
C ALA A 204 -4.24 0.22 3.96
N ASN A 205 -3.15 -0.44 4.29
CA ASN A 205 -2.62 -1.61 3.61
C ASN A 205 -2.11 -2.59 4.67
N ILE A 206 -2.97 -3.52 5.07
CA ILE A 206 -2.78 -4.36 6.24
C ILE A 206 -2.50 -5.80 5.81
N GLY A 207 -1.43 -6.41 6.34
CA GLY A 207 -1.11 -7.81 6.08
C GLY A 207 -2.12 -8.76 6.70
N VAL A 208 -2.68 -9.69 5.91
CA VAL A 208 -3.68 -10.67 6.38
C VAL A 208 -3.21 -12.12 6.32
N SER A 209 -2.09 -12.42 5.69
CA SER A 209 -1.62 -13.80 5.45
C SER A 209 -1.43 -14.65 6.71
N LYS A 210 -1.18 -14.01 7.86
CA LYS A 210 -1.09 -14.73 9.15
C LYS A 210 -2.45 -15.14 9.73
N TYR A 211 -3.52 -14.48 9.29
CA TYR A 211 -4.90 -14.75 9.73
C TYR A 211 -5.70 -15.57 8.72
N LEU A 212 -5.43 -15.35 7.42
CA LEU A 212 -6.06 -16.02 6.29
C LEU A 212 -4.97 -16.80 5.54
N LYS A 213 -4.62 -17.96 6.10
CA LYS A 213 -3.55 -18.80 5.55
C LYS A 213 -3.99 -19.42 4.22
N SER A 214 -3.09 -19.46 3.25
CA SER A 214 -3.36 -20.05 1.94
C SER A 214 -3.76 -21.53 2.02
N SER A 215 -3.19 -22.31 2.93
CA SER A 215 -3.55 -23.72 3.15
C SER A 215 -5.00 -23.87 3.63
N GLU A 216 -5.43 -23.05 4.59
CA GLU A 216 -6.81 -23.07 5.11
C GLU A 216 -7.82 -22.67 4.01
N ILE A 217 -7.48 -21.66 3.20
CA ILE A 217 -8.33 -21.26 2.05
C ILE A 217 -8.41 -22.39 1.03
N GLN A 218 -7.30 -23.09 0.74
CA GLN A 218 -7.27 -24.24 -0.17
C GLN A 218 -8.16 -25.39 0.32
N GLU A 219 -8.17 -25.64 1.60
CA GLU A 219 -9.04 -26.64 2.25
C GLU A 219 -10.52 -26.22 2.27
N GLY A 220 -10.82 -24.93 2.00
CA GLY A 220 -12.18 -24.40 1.99
C GLY A 220 -12.72 -24.01 3.36
N GLU A 221 -11.86 -23.98 4.40
CA GLU A 221 -12.22 -23.67 5.78
C GLU A 221 -11.15 -22.81 6.46
N ILE A 222 -11.54 -21.68 7.01
CA ILE A 222 -10.66 -20.83 7.82
C ILE A 222 -10.67 -21.34 9.26
N LYS A 223 -9.56 -21.91 9.72
CA LYS A 223 -9.41 -22.44 11.07
C LYS A 223 -8.97 -21.37 12.09
N ASN A 224 -8.29 -20.34 11.61
CA ASN A 224 -7.79 -19.26 12.45
C ASN A 224 -8.95 -18.40 12.97
N SER A 225 -9.11 -18.28 14.29
CA SER A 225 -10.20 -17.51 14.93
C SER A 225 -10.19 -16.03 14.56
N HIS A 226 -9.01 -15.41 14.46
CA HIS A 226 -8.87 -14.02 14.02
C HIS A 226 -9.22 -13.87 12.53
N GLY A 227 -8.93 -14.88 11.70
CA GLY A 227 -9.36 -14.92 10.31
C GLY A 227 -10.88 -14.96 10.19
N LYS A 228 -11.54 -15.82 10.97
CA LYS A 228 -13.02 -15.88 11.06
C LYS A 228 -13.60 -14.55 11.53
N ALA A 229 -13.08 -13.98 12.61
CA ALA A 229 -13.51 -12.68 13.11
C ALA A 229 -13.39 -11.58 12.04
N LEU A 230 -12.26 -11.56 11.30
CA LEU A 230 -12.04 -10.60 10.23
C LEU A 230 -13.08 -10.73 9.10
N LEU A 231 -13.39 -11.95 8.66
CA LEU A 231 -14.43 -12.17 7.65
C LEU A 231 -15.82 -11.78 8.16
N ASN A 232 -16.14 -12.14 9.41
CA ASN A 232 -17.42 -11.83 10.04
C ASN A 232 -17.65 -10.33 10.18
N MET A 233 -16.63 -9.56 10.57
CA MET A 233 -16.71 -8.10 10.67
C MET A 233 -17.16 -7.44 9.36
N PHE A 234 -16.73 -7.99 8.22
CA PHE A 234 -17.14 -7.54 6.88
C PHE A 234 -18.41 -8.24 6.35
N CYS A 235 -19.06 -9.09 7.16
CA CYS A 235 -20.17 -9.95 6.72
C CYS A 235 -19.84 -10.81 5.49
N ILE A 236 -18.60 -11.27 5.39
CA ILE A 236 -18.10 -12.12 4.31
C ILE A 236 -18.44 -13.58 4.65
N ASP A 237 -19.13 -14.26 3.75
CA ASP A 237 -19.34 -15.70 3.83
C ASP A 237 -18.01 -16.43 3.59
N GLU A 238 -17.63 -17.30 4.54
CA GLU A 238 -16.33 -17.98 4.54
C GLU A 238 -16.19 -18.92 3.34
N LYS A 239 -17.25 -19.68 3.02
CA LYS A 239 -17.24 -20.62 1.90
C LYS A 239 -17.10 -19.87 0.58
N MET A 240 -17.89 -18.83 0.37
CA MET A 240 -17.81 -18.00 -0.83
C MET A 240 -16.45 -17.29 -0.96
N PHE A 241 -15.83 -16.89 0.16
CA PHE A 241 -14.50 -16.32 0.18
C PHE A 241 -13.44 -17.34 -0.29
N CYS A 242 -13.45 -18.55 0.27
CA CYS A 242 -12.53 -19.61 -0.14
C CYS A 242 -12.75 -19.98 -1.63
N ASP A 243 -14.00 -20.15 -2.06
CA ASP A 243 -14.34 -20.47 -3.44
C ASP A 243 -13.87 -19.39 -4.43
N ALA A 244 -13.93 -18.11 -4.03
CA ALA A 244 -13.47 -17.00 -4.86
C ALA A 244 -11.99 -17.10 -5.22
N PHE A 245 -11.14 -17.61 -4.32
CA PHE A 245 -9.72 -17.81 -4.56
C PHE A 245 -9.41 -19.18 -5.16
N ASN A 246 -10.09 -20.25 -4.72
CA ASN A 246 -9.89 -21.61 -5.22
C ASN A 246 -10.42 -21.81 -6.65
N SER A 247 -11.24 -20.87 -7.16
CA SER A 247 -11.71 -20.90 -8.54
C SER A 247 -10.61 -20.74 -9.59
N TYR A 248 -9.42 -20.31 -9.19
CA TYR A 248 -8.26 -20.25 -10.07
C TYR A 248 -7.54 -21.60 -10.07
N THR A 249 -7.58 -22.30 -11.21
CA THR A 249 -7.01 -23.64 -11.35
C THR A 249 -5.51 -23.65 -11.47
N GLU A 250 -4.95 -22.67 -12.22
CA GLU A 250 -3.52 -22.53 -12.42
C GLU A 250 -3.08 -21.09 -12.31
N ARG A 251 -1.86 -20.92 -11.77
CA ARG A 251 -1.25 -19.60 -11.58
C ARG A 251 -0.92 -18.91 -12.89
N THR A 252 -0.54 -19.68 -13.90
CA THR A 252 -0.14 -19.21 -15.23
C THR A 252 -1.35 -18.92 -16.13
N GLU A 253 -2.36 -19.77 -16.11
CA GLU A 253 -3.54 -19.64 -16.94
C GLU A 253 -4.53 -18.60 -16.40
N ARG A 254 -4.53 -18.38 -15.09
CA ARG A 254 -5.42 -17.43 -14.40
C ARG A 254 -6.91 -17.62 -14.74
N VAL A 255 -7.27 -18.86 -15.05
CA VAL A 255 -8.66 -19.21 -15.35
C VAL A 255 -9.47 -19.22 -14.06
N ARG A 256 -10.57 -18.49 -14.07
CA ARG A 256 -11.50 -18.45 -12.97
C ARG A 256 -12.82 -19.12 -13.33
N LYS A 257 -13.26 -20.08 -12.50
CA LYS A 257 -14.49 -20.85 -12.69
C LYS A 257 -15.67 -20.37 -11.83
N ALA A 258 -15.40 -19.68 -10.70
CA ALA A 258 -16.48 -19.22 -9.83
C ALA A 258 -17.34 -18.13 -10.50
N LYS A 259 -18.65 -18.17 -10.24
CA LYS A 259 -19.57 -17.10 -10.64
C LYS A 259 -19.28 -15.83 -9.84
N LYS A 260 -19.49 -14.68 -10.49
CA LYS A 260 -19.49 -13.39 -9.82
C LYS A 260 -20.79 -13.28 -9.01
N ILE A 261 -20.65 -13.10 -7.70
CA ILE A 261 -21.79 -12.96 -6.80
C ILE A 261 -21.64 -11.62 -6.08
N GLN A 262 -22.75 -10.92 -5.95
CA GLN A 262 -22.87 -9.68 -5.22
C GLN A 262 -23.86 -9.88 -4.08
N VAL A 263 -23.43 -9.55 -2.85
CA VAL A 263 -24.26 -9.66 -1.65
C VAL A 263 -24.38 -8.29 -1.01
N ASP A 264 -25.61 -7.81 -0.84
CA ASP A 264 -25.87 -6.59 -0.07
C ASP A 264 -25.74 -6.90 1.43
N VAL A 265 -24.91 -6.14 2.11
CA VAL A 265 -24.64 -6.26 3.55
C VAL A 265 -24.89 -4.94 4.28
N THR A 266 -25.62 -4.03 3.64
CA THR A 266 -25.85 -2.65 4.11
C THR A 266 -26.40 -2.61 5.53
N ASP A 267 -27.51 -3.31 5.80
CA ASP A 267 -28.18 -3.24 7.10
C ASP A 267 -27.32 -3.82 8.23
N LYS A 268 -26.56 -4.88 7.92
CA LYS A 268 -25.65 -5.50 8.89
C LYS A 268 -24.50 -4.55 9.25
N LEU A 269 -23.84 -3.96 8.25
CA LEU A 269 -22.70 -3.06 8.49
C LEU A 269 -23.14 -1.71 9.04
N LYS A 270 -24.34 -1.24 8.68
CA LYS A 270 -24.90 0.03 9.18
C LYS A 270 -25.11 0.02 10.70
N THR A 271 -25.46 -1.13 11.25
CA THR A 271 -25.71 -1.31 12.70
C THR A 271 -24.53 -1.90 13.45
N SER A 272 -23.48 -2.32 12.77
CA SER A 272 -22.27 -2.91 13.37
C SER A 272 -21.40 -1.84 14.02
N ARG A 273 -21.32 -1.84 15.36
CA ARG A 273 -20.38 -1.00 16.10
C ARG A 273 -18.93 -1.38 15.79
N GLU A 274 -18.64 -2.68 15.73
CA GLU A 274 -17.30 -3.20 15.42
C GLU A 274 -16.81 -2.67 14.07
N PHE A 275 -17.65 -2.73 13.03
CA PHE A 275 -17.32 -2.22 11.72
C PHE A 275 -17.13 -0.69 11.72
N SER A 276 -17.97 0.04 12.45
CA SER A 276 -17.84 1.49 12.62
C SER A 276 -16.51 1.86 13.26
N ASP A 277 -16.14 1.20 14.36
CA ASP A 277 -14.88 1.44 15.07
C ASP A 277 -13.68 1.05 14.22
N PHE A 278 -13.80 -0.02 13.43
CA PHE A 278 -12.79 -0.39 12.44
C PHE A 278 -12.58 0.72 11.39
N ILE A 279 -13.66 1.23 10.78
CA ILE A 279 -13.54 2.33 9.80
C ILE A 279 -12.92 3.57 10.45
N LYS A 280 -13.35 3.94 11.66
CA LYS A 280 -12.76 5.03 12.42
C LYS A 280 -11.26 4.84 12.60
N SER A 281 -10.81 3.64 12.93
CA SER A 281 -9.39 3.33 13.10
C SER A 281 -8.60 3.37 11.79
N VAL A 282 -9.25 3.06 10.66
CA VAL A 282 -8.63 3.12 9.32
C VAL A 282 -8.45 4.55 8.85
N ILE A 283 -9.48 5.38 8.96
CA ILE A 283 -9.48 6.78 8.52
C ILE A 283 -8.76 7.65 9.55
N GLY A 284 -9.20 7.61 10.81
CA GLY A 284 -8.69 8.39 11.92
C GLY A 284 -8.94 9.90 11.81
N TYR A 285 -8.45 10.63 12.81
CA TYR A 285 -8.47 12.10 12.84
C TYR A 285 -7.14 12.67 13.34
N GLY A 286 -7.06 13.99 13.56
CA GLY A 286 -5.88 14.67 14.06
C GLY A 286 -4.89 15.09 12.97
N TYR A 287 -5.31 15.12 11.70
CA TYR A 287 -4.50 15.54 10.56
C TYR A 287 -5.32 16.28 9.51
N ILE A 288 -4.64 16.99 8.63
CA ILE A 288 -5.25 17.57 7.43
C ILE A 288 -4.95 16.64 6.26
N LEU A 289 -5.99 16.14 5.62
CA LEU A 289 -5.89 15.37 4.39
C LEU A 289 -5.71 16.35 3.22
N VAL A 290 -4.56 16.30 2.56
CA VAL A 290 -4.26 17.11 1.37
C VAL A 290 -4.30 16.19 0.16
N HIS A 291 -5.35 16.29 -0.65
CA HIS A 291 -5.60 15.38 -1.75
C HIS A 291 -5.54 16.08 -3.10
N LYS A 292 -4.59 15.67 -3.95
CA LYS A 292 -4.41 16.18 -5.30
C LYS A 292 -5.02 15.25 -6.35
N ILE A 293 -5.99 15.76 -7.10
CA ILE A 293 -6.63 15.08 -8.23
C ILE A 293 -6.44 15.95 -9.48
N GLY A 294 -5.62 15.50 -10.42
CA GLY A 294 -5.25 16.32 -11.59
C GLY A 294 -4.50 17.57 -11.17
N SER A 295 -5.05 18.75 -11.51
CA SER A 295 -4.53 20.06 -11.08
C SER A 295 -5.13 20.57 -9.77
N ASN A 296 -6.21 19.96 -9.29
CA ASN A 296 -6.93 20.41 -8.10
C ASN A 296 -6.32 19.80 -6.83
N ILE A 297 -6.16 20.62 -5.79
CA ILE A 297 -5.75 20.21 -4.44
C ILE A 297 -6.90 20.59 -3.50
N GLN A 298 -7.34 19.61 -2.71
CA GLN A 298 -8.40 19.78 -1.71
C GLN A 298 -7.79 19.50 -0.34
N CYS A 299 -8.13 20.34 0.64
CA CYS A 299 -7.74 20.18 2.02
C CYS A 299 -8.97 19.84 2.86
N LEU A 300 -8.86 18.82 3.72
CA LEU A 300 -9.92 18.43 4.65
C LEU A 300 -9.34 18.28 6.04
N ASP A 301 -9.81 19.09 6.98
CA ASP A 301 -9.45 18.96 8.39
C ASP A 301 -10.15 17.73 8.97
N MET A 302 -9.37 16.68 9.21
CA MET A 302 -9.84 15.43 9.78
C MET A 302 -9.93 15.58 11.31
N THR A 303 -10.99 16.21 11.76
CA THR A 303 -11.34 16.29 13.18
C THR A 303 -12.18 15.08 13.60
N GLU A 304 -12.30 14.84 14.90
CA GLU A 304 -13.16 13.77 15.43
C GLU A 304 -14.61 13.92 14.96
N SER A 305 -15.15 15.16 14.99
CA SER A 305 -16.52 15.43 14.53
C SER A 305 -16.72 15.19 13.02
N VAL A 306 -15.69 15.43 12.21
CA VAL A 306 -15.70 15.12 10.78
C VAL A 306 -15.67 13.60 10.57
N LEU A 307 -14.81 12.89 11.30
CA LEU A 307 -14.74 11.44 11.27
C LEU A 307 -16.09 10.80 11.62
N ASP A 308 -16.74 11.22 12.70
CA ASP A 308 -18.04 10.72 13.15
C ASP A 308 -19.16 10.92 12.12
N LYS A 309 -19.09 12.01 11.37
CA LYS A 309 -20.03 12.26 10.26
C LYS A 309 -19.73 11.37 9.05
N LEU A 310 -18.45 11.19 8.73
CA LEU A 310 -18.02 10.43 7.55
C LEU A 310 -18.31 8.93 7.66
N VAL A 311 -18.13 8.32 8.84
CA VAL A 311 -18.22 6.85 9.00
C VAL A 311 -19.63 6.26 8.95
N LYS A 312 -20.66 7.07 8.70
CA LYS A 312 -22.04 6.59 8.58
C LYS A 312 -22.24 5.83 7.26
N VAL A 313 -22.46 4.52 7.38
CA VAL A 313 -22.70 3.63 6.22
C VAL A 313 -24.05 3.96 5.58
N LYS A 314 -24.04 4.23 4.27
CA LYS A 314 -25.24 4.40 3.43
C LYS A 314 -25.56 3.12 2.65
N LYS A 315 -24.52 2.52 2.07
CA LYS A 315 -24.62 1.30 1.29
C LYS A 315 -23.37 0.46 1.43
N ALA A 316 -23.51 -0.85 1.47
CA ALA A 316 -22.38 -1.77 1.50
C ALA A 316 -22.65 -3.06 0.74
N VAL A 317 -21.70 -3.51 -0.07
CA VAL A 317 -21.83 -4.67 -0.95
C VAL A 317 -20.53 -5.46 -0.95
N VAL A 318 -20.64 -6.78 -0.80
CA VAL A 318 -19.52 -7.72 -0.97
C VAL A 318 -19.57 -8.33 -2.37
N LEU A 319 -18.44 -8.34 -3.08
CA LEU A 319 -18.29 -8.90 -4.43
C LEU A 319 -17.40 -10.14 -4.40
N TYR A 320 -17.92 -11.29 -4.83
CA TYR A 320 -17.25 -12.60 -4.88
C TYR A 320 -17.26 -13.21 -6.29
N PRO A 321 -16.14 -13.41 -6.92
CA PRO A 321 -14.94 -12.62 -6.83
C PRO A 321 -15.17 -11.27 -7.55
N SER A 322 -14.35 -10.29 -7.25
CA SER A 322 -14.48 -8.98 -7.87
C SER A 322 -13.90 -8.97 -9.28
N GLY A 323 -14.76 -8.71 -10.29
CA GLY A 323 -14.37 -8.68 -11.69
C GLY A 323 -13.62 -9.97 -12.10
N ASP A 324 -12.56 -9.84 -12.92
CA ASP A 324 -11.67 -10.95 -13.29
C ASP A 324 -10.42 -11.01 -12.40
N ALA A 325 -10.37 -10.22 -11.35
CA ALA A 325 -9.25 -10.18 -10.42
C ALA A 325 -9.39 -11.24 -9.32
N LYS A 326 -8.24 -11.75 -8.86
CA LYS A 326 -8.09 -12.65 -7.71
C LYS A 326 -8.28 -11.86 -6.42
N ARG A 327 -9.50 -11.46 -6.12
CA ARG A 327 -9.82 -10.65 -4.94
C ARG A 327 -11.29 -10.75 -4.56
N VAL A 328 -11.57 -10.44 -3.32
CA VAL A 328 -12.90 -10.15 -2.80
C VAL A 328 -12.92 -8.68 -2.42
N ASP A 329 -13.88 -7.94 -2.94
CA ASP A 329 -14.05 -6.51 -2.67
C ASP A 329 -15.28 -6.26 -1.79
N ILE A 330 -15.14 -5.32 -0.87
CA ILE A 330 -16.25 -4.75 -0.11
C ILE A 330 -16.33 -3.27 -0.48
N LEU A 331 -17.42 -2.91 -1.14
CA LEU A 331 -17.69 -1.52 -1.51
C LEU A 331 -18.60 -0.92 -0.44
N VAL A 332 -18.14 0.17 0.17
CA VAL A 332 -18.87 0.86 1.23
C VAL A 332 -19.04 2.32 0.84
N GLU A 333 -20.29 2.74 0.70
CA GLU A 333 -20.63 4.14 0.54
C GLU A 333 -20.92 4.74 1.91
N LEU A 334 -20.17 5.74 2.26
CA LEU A 334 -20.27 6.53 3.47
C LEU A 334 -20.86 7.92 3.16
N ASN A 335 -20.93 8.77 4.15
CA ASN A 335 -21.40 10.13 3.96
C ASN A 335 -20.32 11.02 3.32
N GLY A 336 -20.33 11.14 1.99
CA GLY A 336 -19.37 11.94 1.22
C GLY A 336 -18.12 11.17 0.77
N LEU A 337 -18.00 9.89 1.10
CA LEU A 337 -16.83 9.09 0.83
C LEU A 337 -17.21 7.67 0.38
N LYS A 338 -16.53 7.15 -0.64
CA LYS A 338 -16.59 5.73 -1.01
C LYS A 338 -15.33 5.04 -0.57
N LEU A 339 -15.47 3.98 0.22
CA LEU A 339 -14.39 3.07 0.57
C LEU A 339 -14.51 1.78 -0.23
N LYS A 340 -13.38 1.27 -0.66
CA LYS A 340 -13.27 -0.07 -1.20
C LYS A 340 -12.23 -0.84 -0.40
N PHE A 341 -12.69 -1.81 0.36
CA PHE A 341 -11.80 -2.78 0.97
C PHE A 341 -11.57 -3.92 -0.02
N ASN A 342 -10.33 -4.35 -0.19
CA ASN A 342 -10.05 -5.47 -1.06
C ASN A 342 -9.06 -6.46 -0.47
N PHE A 343 -9.51 -7.71 -0.33
CA PHE A 343 -8.66 -8.84 -0.02
C PHE A 343 -7.99 -9.32 -1.30
N ARG A 344 -6.68 -9.14 -1.40
CA ARG A 344 -5.91 -9.53 -2.59
C ARG A 344 -4.48 -9.91 -2.26
N ASN A 345 -3.84 -10.58 -3.20
CA ASN A 345 -2.39 -10.75 -3.15
C ASN A 345 -1.70 -9.52 -3.74
N LYS A 346 -0.89 -8.84 -2.93
CA LYS A 346 -0.13 -7.64 -3.37
C LYS A 346 0.98 -7.98 -4.37
N SER A 347 1.47 -9.21 -4.33
CA SER A 347 2.57 -9.70 -5.17
C SER A 347 2.10 -10.50 -6.39
N GLY A 348 0.79 -10.51 -6.67
CA GLY A 348 0.20 -11.18 -7.83
C GLY A 348 -0.04 -12.69 -7.65
N GLY A 349 0.15 -13.25 -6.47
CA GLY A 349 -0.25 -14.63 -6.14
C GLY A 349 -1.78 -14.82 -6.17
N ILE A 350 -2.25 -16.03 -5.90
CA ILE A 350 -3.69 -16.36 -5.88
C ILE A 350 -4.30 -15.91 -4.56
N TYR A 351 -3.75 -16.37 -3.43
CA TYR A 351 -4.34 -16.18 -2.11
C TYR A 351 -4.05 -14.79 -1.53
N PRO A 352 -4.97 -14.21 -0.75
CA PRO A 352 -4.82 -12.85 -0.26
C PRO A 352 -3.65 -12.74 0.73
N SER A 353 -2.83 -11.72 0.55
CA SER A 353 -1.75 -11.37 1.48
C SER A 353 -2.03 -10.07 2.23
N HIS A 354 -2.93 -9.23 1.69
CA HIS A 354 -3.24 -7.90 2.24
C HIS A 354 -4.73 -7.60 2.11
N LEU A 355 -5.22 -6.81 3.06
CA LEU A 355 -6.43 -6.02 2.96
C LEU A 355 -6.03 -4.57 2.70
N LEU A 356 -6.51 -4.01 1.61
CA LEU A 356 -6.35 -2.60 1.27
C LEU A 356 -7.65 -1.87 1.51
N ALA A 357 -7.56 -0.65 2.01
CA ALA A 357 -8.67 0.27 2.14
C ALA A 357 -8.41 1.47 1.22
N ASP A 358 -8.98 1.42 0.03
CA ASP A 358 -8.90 2.49 -0.96
C ASP A 358 -10.13 3.40 -0.82
N TYR A 359 -9.97 4.70 -1.07
CA TYR A 359 -11.08 5.64 -1.03
C TYR A 359 -11.16 6.51 -2.28
N SER A 360 -12.36 7.05 -2.52
CA SER A 360 -12.61 8.16 -3.43
C SER A 360 -13.70 9.06 -2.84
N PHE A 361 -13.63 10.36 -3.08
CA PHE A 361 -14.72 11.27 -2.75
C PHE A 361 -15.91 11.05 -3.71
N ILE A 362 -17.14 11.32 -3.20
CA ILE A 362 -18.38 11.26 -3.99
C ILE A 362 -18.63 12.62 -4.62
#